data_7a01b42948b04fd3d3bff0a47fea991b
#
_entry.id   7a01b42948b04fd3d3bff0a47fea991b
#
_cell.length_a   1.000
_cell.length_b   1.000
_cell.length_c   1.000
_cell.angle_alpha   90.00
_cell.angle_beta   90.00
_cell.angle_gamma   90.00
#
_symmetry.space_group_name_H-M   'P 1'
#
loop_
_entity.id
_entity.type
_entity.pdbx_description
1 polymer ?
#
loop_
_entity_poly.entity_id
_entity_poly.type
_entity_poly.pdbx_seq_one_letter_code
_entity_poly.pdbx_strand_id
1 'polypeptide(L)'
;SQTPNQLIGVLAHETGHLAGGHLSKLREQLAQAQTQMIVAMLLGVGAMVAGSKTGPNSSGSNIGMAALSAPQEMIRRNLLSYQRQQEENADRAGVKFLTATGQSPRGMYETFQRFSSESLFAARGADPYAQSHPMPAERVRALEELARSSTYWDKKDDPALKLAVNGHTDDS
;
A
#
# COMPACT_ATOMS: atom_id res chain seq x y z
N SER A 1 -16.63 -17.62 -5.25
CA SER A 1 -15.90 -18.54 -4.37
C SER A 1 -14.40 -18.32 -4.55
N GLN A 2 -13.69 -18.21 -3.46
CA GLN A 2 -12.24 -18.08 -3.47
C GLN A 2 -11.61 -19.48 -3.60
N THR A 3 -10.57 -19.59 -4.41
CA THR A 3 -9.82 -20.84 -4.52
C THR A 3 -8.70 -20.87 -3.45
N PRO A 4 -8.22 -22.07 -3.06
CA PRO A 4 -7.06 -22.18 -2.16
C PRO A 4 -5.86 -21.37 -2.63
N ASN A 5 -5.57 -21.37 -3.93
CA ASN A 5 -4.46 -20.60 -4.51
C ASN A 5 -4.63 -19.09 -4.34
N GLN A 6 -5.88 -18.58 -4.42
CA GLN A 6 -6.16 -17.16 -4.17
C GLN A 6 -5.91 -16.79 -2.70
N LEU A 7 -6.33 -17.62 -1.75
CA LEU A 7 -6.07 -17.40 -0.32
C LEU A 7 -4.57 -17.46 -0.01
N ILE A 8 -3.89 -18.48 -0.51
CA ILE A 8 -2.43 -18.63 -0.33
C ILE A 8 -1.69 -17.43 -0.93
N GLY A 9 -2.19 -16.90 -2.05
CA GLY A 9 -1.64 -15.70 -2.68
C GLY A 9 -1.70 -14.47 -1.77
N VAL A 10 -2.85 -14.23 -1.12
CA VAL A 10 -3.00 -13.14 -0.14
C VAL A 10 -2.07 -13.36 1.05
N LEU A 11 -2.02 -14.57 1.61
CA LEU A 11 -1.12 -14.90 2.73
C LEU A 11 0.35 -14.70 2.37
N ALA A 12 0.76 -15.02 1.14
CA ALA A 12 2.11 -14.79 0.67
C ALA A 12 2.46 -13.28 0.60
N HIS A 13 1.52 -12.45 0.17
CA HIS A 13 1.65 -11.00 0.19
C HIS A 13 1.80 -10.46 1.62
N GLU A 14 0.93 -10.86 2.55
CA GLU A 14 1.01 -10.47 3.95
C GLU A 14 2.33 -10.91 4.60
N THR A 15 2.80 -12.12 4.25
CA THR A 15 4.12 -12.60 4.67
C THR A 15 5.23 -11.70 4.11
N GLY A 16 5.06 -11.16 2.92
CA GLY A 16 5.95 -10.16 2.32
C GLY A 16 6.04 -8.90 3.17
N HIS A 17 4.92 -8.39 3.67
CA HIS A 17 4.90 -7.24 4.59
C HIS A 17 5.63 -7.53 5.90
N LEU A 18 5.40 -8.70 6.49
CA LEU A 18 6.06 -9.12 7.72
C LEU A 18 7.58 -9.25 7.52
N ALA A 19 7.99 -9.96 6.48
CA ALA A 19 9.41 -10.17 6.15
C ALA A 19 10.13 -8.86 5.82
N GLY A 20 9.44 -7.92 5.21
CA GLY A 20 9.95 -6.58 4.90
C GLY A 20 10.04 -5.64 6.11
N GLY A 21 9.44 -6.00 7.25
CA GLY A 21 9.34 -5.13 8.43
C GLY A 21 8.57 -3.84 8.16
N HIS A 22 7.58 -3.89 7.28
CA HIS A 22 6.90 -2.70 6.74
C HIS A 22 6.19 -1.89 7.82
N LEU A 23 5.60 -2.55 8.83
CA LEU A 23 4.95 -1.86 9.94
C LEU A 23 5.92 -1.06 10.81
N SER A 24 7.09 -1.63 11.10
CA SER A 24 8.12 -0.96 11.90
C SER A 24 8.68 0.26 11.15
N LYS A 25 8.96 0.11 9.87
CA LYS A 25 9.42 1.18 8.98
C LYS A 25 8.37 2.28 8.81
N LEU A 26 7.08 1.93 8.73
CA LEU A 26 6.01 2.91 8.66
C LEU A 26 5.95 3.77 9.93
N ARG A 27 6.10 3.16 11.11
CA ARG A 27 6.17 3.90 12.39
C ARG A 27 7.33 4.88 12.42
N GLU A 28 8.48 4.48 11.92
CA GLU A 28 9.65 5.35 11.81
C GLU A 28 9.39 6.52 10.86
N GLN A 29 8.81 6.27 9.68
CA GLN A 29 8.44 7.32 8.71
C GLN A 29 7.42 8.30 9.30
N LEU A 30 6.44 7.83 10.05
CA LEU A 30 5.46 8.69 10.72
C LEU A 30 6.12 9.56 11.79
N ALA A 31 7.04 9.02 12.59
CA ALA A 31 7.78 9.77 13.59
C ALA A 31 8.64 10.87 12.95
N GLN A 32 9.32 10.55 11.85
CA GLN A 32 10.11 11.55 11.08
C GLN A 32 9.18 12.63 10.49
N ALA A 33 8.04 12.27 9.94
CA ALA A 33 7.05 13.20 9.41
C ALA A 33 6.52 14.16 10.50
N GLN A 34 6.24 13.66 11.70
CA GLN A 34 5.83 14.49 12.85
C GLN A 34 6.93 15.50 13.22
N THR A 35 8.17 15.06 13.29
CA THR A 35 9.31 15.95 13.58
C THR A 35 9.45 17.05 12.52
N GLN A 36 9.37 16.69 11.24
CA GLN A 36 9.42 17.65 10.13
C GLN A 36 8.28 18.66 10.21
N MET A 37 7.07 18.23 10.59
CA MET A 37 5.92 19.11 10.75
C MET A 37 6.11 20.11 11.89
N ILE A 38 6.65 19.68 13.03
CA ILE A 38 6.96 20.57 14.17
C ILE A 38 8.00 21.62 13.75
N VAL A 39 9.06 21.23 13.08
CA VAL A 39 10.09 22.15 12.59
C VAL A 39 9.49 23.16 11.59
N ALA A 40 8.67 22.69 10.65
CA ALA A 40 8.01 23.56 9.68
C ALA A 40 7.05 24.57 10.34
N MET A 41 6.29 24.15 11.37
CA MET A 41 5.43 25.06 12.13
C MET A 41 6.23 26.13 12.86
N LEU A 42 7.34 25.78 13.51
CA LEU A 42 8.20 26.75 14.20
C LEU A 42 8.78 27.76 13.21
N LEU A 43 9.26 27.32 12.07
CA LEU A 43 9.78 28.20 11.02
C LEU A 43 8.68 29.08 10.41
N GLY A 44 7.48 28.53 10.15
CA GLY A 44 6.35 29.26 9.61
C GLY A 44 5.85 30.36 10.56
N VAL A 45 5.72 30.04 11.85
CA VAL A 45 5.36 31.05 12.89
C VAL A 45 6.46 32.11 13.01
N GLY A 46 7.72 31.73 12.99
CA GLY A 46 8.84 32.67 13.01
C GLY A 46 8.82 33.63 11.82
N ALA A 47 8.53 33.13 10.61
CA ALA A 47 8.38 33.96 9.41
C ALA A 47 7.18 34.92 9.48
N MET A 48 6.05 34.47 10.03
CA MET A 48 4.86 35.33 10.24
C MET A 48 5.17 36.46 11.20
N VAL A 49 5.80 36.18 12.33
CA VAL A 49 6.17 37.19 13.34
C VAL A 49 7.17 38.20 12.77
N ALA A 50 8.18 37.74 12.05
CA ALA A 50 9.14 38.61 11.39
C ALA A 50 8.50 39.49 10.30
N GLY A 51 7.57 38.90 9.51
CA GLY A 51 6.84 39.60 8.45
C GLY A 51 5.84 40.65 8.97
N SER A 52 5.25 40.42 10.15
CA SER A 52 4.30 41.37 10.76
C SER A 52 4.94 42.70 11.18
N LYS A 53 6.27 42.73 11.40
CA LYS A 53 7.03 43.92 11.74
C LYS A 53 7.35 44.82 10.53
N THR A 54 7.11 44.36 9.31
CA THR A 54 7.43 45.09 8.07
C THR A 54 6.25 45.81 7.43
N GLY A 55 5.05 45.82 8.06
CA GLY A 55 3.86 46.53 7.65
C GLY A 55 2.72 45.70 7.07
N PRO A 56 1.48 46.24 6.99
CA PRO A 56 0.28 45.47 6.63
C PRO A 56 0.24 44.94 5.17
N ASN A 57 1.10 45.41 4.30
CA ASN A 57 1.24 44.94 2.92
C ASN A 57 2.47 44.03 2.69
N SER A 58 3.09 43.52 3.74
CA SER A 58 4.26 42.70 3.60
C SER A 58 3.89 41.26 3.12
N SER A 59 4.66 40.74 2.18
CA SER A 59 4.55 39.36 1.69
C SER A 59 4.82 38.30 2.80
N GLY A 60 5.16 38.72 4.02
CA GLY A 60 5.55 37.84 5.12
C GLY A 60 4.42 36.92 5.60
N SER A 61 3.16 37.39 5.61
CA SER A 61 2.02 36.54 5.97
C SER A 61 1.77 35.45 4.94
N ASN A 62 1.90 35.77 3.66
CA ASN A 62 1.74 34.80 2.57
C ASN A 62 2.91 33.78 2.55
N ILE A 63 4.12 34.22 2.82
CA ILE A 63 5.29 33.37 2.97
C ILE A 63 5.13 32.44 4.17
N GLY A 64 4.64 32.94 5.31
CA GLY A 64 4.37 32.12 6.50
C GLY A 64 3.30 31.05 6.24
N MET A 65 2.21 31.38 5.56
CA MET A 65 1.17 30.42 5.18
C MET A 65 1.71 29.37 4.17
N ALA A 66 2.48 29.79 3.19
CA ALA A 66 3.13 28.87 2.24
C ALA A 66 4.15 27.95 2.94
N ALA A 67 4.89 28.47 3.91
CA ALA A 67 5.83 27.70 4.71
C ALA A 67 5.15 26.67 5.62
N LEU A 68 3.89 26.87 5.97
CA LEU A 68 3.08 25.90 6.74
C LEU A 68 2.42 24.83 5.85
N SER A 69 1.97 25.18 4.65
CA SER A 69 1.22 24.28 3.77
C SER A 69 2.11 23.41 2.88
N ALA A 70 3.22 23.94 2.37
CA ALA A 70 4.11 23.20 1.48
C ALA A 70 4.74 21.94 2.12
N PRO A 71 5.22 21.97 3.39
CA PRO A 71 5.72 20.79 4.05
C PRO A 71 4.67 19.69 4.24
N GLN A 72 3.42 20.05 4.52
CA GLN A 72 2.34 19.08 4.70
C GLN A 72 2.09 18.26 3.43
N GLU A 73 2.04 18.93 2.29
CA GLU A 73 1.86 18.28 1.01
C GLU A 73 3.07 17.40 0.62
N MET A 74 4.28 17.86 0.93
CA MET A 74 5.50 17.08 0.70
C MET A 74 5.53 15.82 1.57
N ILE A 75 5.20 15.93 2.86
CA ILE A 75 5.10 14.80 3.79
C ILE A 75 4.07 13.79 3.30
N ARG A 76 2.88 14.27 2.90
CA ARG A 76 1.82 13.42 2.37
C ARG A 76 2.27 12.66 1.12
N ARG A 77 2.91 13.32 0.16
CA ARG A 77 3.44 12.69 -1.06
C ARG A 77 4.51 11.64 -0.74
N ASN A 78 5.39 11.94 0.19
CA ASN A 78 6.45 11.02 0.61
C ASN A 78 5.85 9.77 1.27
N LEU A 79 4.86 9.92 2.15
CA LEU A 79 4.17 8.81 2.79
C LEU A 79 3.42 7.93 1.76
N LEU A 80 2.73 8.54 0.79
CA LEU A 80 2.04 7.81 -0.26
C LEU A 80 3.01 7.08 -1.20
N SER A 81 4.16 7.70 -1.50
CA SER A 81 5.21 7.07 -2.30
C SER A 81 5.83 5.90 -1.56
N TYR A 82 6.12 6.09 -0.27
CA TYR A 82 6.63 5.04 0.59
C TYR A 82 5.66 3.86 0.67
N GLN A 83 4.38 4.11 0.90
CA GLN A 83 3.35 3.08 0.98
C GLN A 83 3.29 2.27 -0.32
N ARG A 84 3.26 2.92 -1.49
CA ARG A 84 3.31 2.22 -2.79
C ARG A 84 4.52 1.32 -2.93
N GLN A 85 5.69 1.79 -2.52
CA GLN A 85 6.92 1.00 -2.57
C GLN A 85 6.86 -0.23 -1.65
N GLN A 86 6.24 -0.11 -0.48
CA GLN A 86 6.05 -1.24 0.43
C GLN A 86 5.11 -2.30 -0.16
N GLU A 87 4.03 -1.87 -0.83
CA GLU A 87 3.12 -2.77 -1.52
C GLU A 87 3.82 -3.53 -2.66
N GLU A 88 4.59 -2.84 -3.50
CA GLU A 88 5.39 -3.48 -4.56
C GLU A 88 6.42 -4.48 -4.01
N ASN A 89 7.06 -4.15 -2.89
CA ASN A 89 8.02 -5.04 -2.25
C ASN A 89 7.33 -6.29 -1.69
N ALA A 90 6.14 -6.13 -1.10
CA ALA A 90 5.33 -7.24 -0.61
C ALA A 90 4.86 -8.15 -1.77
N ASP A 91 4.47 -7.56 -2.91
CA ASP A 91 4.10 -8.29 -4.11
C ASP A 91 5.27 -9.16 -4.63
N ARG A 92 6.45 -8.56 -4.74
CA ARG A 92 7.66 -9.28 -5.17
C ARG A 92 8.04 -10.41 -4.21
N ALA A 93 7.96 -10.13 -2.90
CA ALA A 93 8.23 -11.13 -1.89
C ALA A 93 7.19 -12.26 -1.95
N GLY A 94 5.90 -11.94 -2.08
CA GLY A 94 4.82 -12.90 -2.20
C GLY A 94 5.01 -13.84 -3.39
N VAL A 95 5.27 -13.30 -4.58
CA VAL A 95 5.55 -14.13 -5.78
C VAL A 95 6.79 -14.99 -5.58
N LYS A 96 7.85 -14.46 -4.95
CA LYS A 96 9.05 -15.21 -4.62
C LYS A 96 8.77 -16.39 -3.68
N PHE A 97 7.97 -16.17 -2.63
CA PHE A 97 7.60 -17.21 -1.68
C PHE A 97 6.76 -18.30 -2.32
N LEU A 98 5.77 -17.92 -3.14
CA LEU A 98 4.95 -18.84 -3.90
C LEU A 98 5.79 -19.69 -4.84
N THR A 99 6.69 -19.07 -5.60
CA THR A 99 7.60 -19.77 -6.51
C THR A 99 8.54 -20.71 -5.75
N ALA A 100 9.13 -20.27 -4.63
CA ALA A 100 10.03 -21.08 -3.81
C ALA A 100 9.34 -22.31 -3.20
N THR A 101 8.04 -22.23 -2.92
CA THR A 101 7.22 -23.34 -2.40
C THR A 101 6.54 -24.14 -3.50
N GLY A 102 6.84 -23.88 -4.77
CA GLY A 102 6.24 -24.55 -5.92
C GLY A 102 4.76 -24.28 -6.09
N GLN A 103 4.28 -23.09 -5.68
CA GLN A 103 2.89 -22.66 -5.77
C GLN A 103 2.71 -21.68 -6.93
N SER A 104 1.51 -21.65 -7.52
CA SER A 104 1.19 -20.69 -8.56
C SER A 104 0.97 -19.28 -7.98
N PRO A 105 1.60 -18.22 -8.50
CA PRO A 105 1.29 -16.85 -8.13
C PRO A 105 0.04 -16.30 -8.83
N ARG A 106 -0.59 -17.08 -9.68
CA ARG A 106 -1.77 -16.68 -10.45
C ARG A 106 -2.93 -16.26 -9.55
N GLY A 107 -3.20 -17.02 -8.49
CA GLY A 107 -4.30 -16.69 -7.56
C GLY A 107 -4.11 -15.35 -6.84
N MET A 108 -2.87 -14.99 -6.51
CA MET A 108 -2.54 -13.67 -5.97
C MET A 108 -2.89 -12.57 -6.97
N TYR A 109 -2.45 -12.70 -8.23
CA TYR A 109 -2.75 -11.76 -9.30
C TYR A 109 -4.27 -11.63 -9.53
N GLU A 110 -4.99 -12.75 -9.69
CA GLU A 110 -6.45 -12.75 -9.94
C GLU A 110 -7.24 -12.08 -8.81
N THR A 111 -6.80 -12.28 -7.55
CA THR A 111 -7.42 -11.64 -6.39
C THR A 111 -7.22 -10.13 -6.42
N PHE A 112 -6.00 -9.67 -6.67
CA PHE A 112 -5.67 -8.25 -6.68
C PHE A 112 -6.28 -7.53 -7.90
N GLN A 113 -6.36 -8.19 -9.05
CA GLN A 113 -7.08 -7.69 -10.21
C GLN A 113 -8.57 -7.47 -9.90
N ARG A 114 -9.20 -8.43 -9.21
CA ARG A 114 -10.59 -8.30 -8.78
C ARG A 114 -10.77 -7.11 -7.84
N PHE A 115 -9.96 -6.97 -6.80
CA PHE A 115 -10.02 -5.83 -5.89
C PHE A 115 -9.82 -4.49 -6.60
N SER A 116 -8.91 -4.43 -7.57
CA SER A 116 -8.73 -3.23 -8.40
C SER A 116 -10.01 -2.88 -9.18
N SER A 117 -10.64 -3.88 -9.79
CA SER A 117 -11.89 -3.69 -10.55
C SER A 117 -13.04 -3.27 -9.63
N GLU A 118 -13.22 -3.94 -8.51
CA GLU A 118 -14.27 -3.62 -7.54
C GLU A 118 -14.13 -2.20 -6.97
N SER A 119 -12.90 -1.76 -6.69
CA SER A 119 -12.64 -0.42 -6.18
C SER A 119 -12.99 0.71 -7.17
N LEU A 120 -12.90 0.45 -8.47
CA LEU A 120 -13.27 1.40 -9.51
C LEU A 120 -14.79 1.60 -9.61
N PHE A 121 -15.60 0.60 -9.27
CA PHE A 121 -17.06 0.63 -9.37
C PHE A 121 -17.76 0.91 -8.02
N ALA A 122 -17.04 0.77 -6.90
CA ALA A 122 -17.61 0.95 -5.58
C ALA A 122 -17.64 2.44 -5.17
N ALA A 123 -18.69 3.15 -5.56
CA ALA A 123 -18.97 4.49 -5.02
C ALA A 123 -19.25 4.49 -3.49
N ARG A 124 -19.61 3.34 -2.92
CA ARG A 124 -19.86 3.13 -1.47
C ARG A 124 -19.51 1.69 -1.09
N GLY A 125 -18.43 1.50 -0.35
CA GLY A 125 -18.11 0.21 0.27
C GLY A 125 -17.03 -0.59 -0.44
N ALA A 126 -15.90 0.04 -0.77
CA ALA A 126 -14.72 -0.71 -1.18
C ALA A 126 -14.33 -1.71 -0.07
N ASP A 127 -13.91 -2.90 -0.48
CA ASP A 127 -13.43 -3.95 0.43
C ASP A 127 -12.37 -3.37 1.40
N PRO A 128 -12.48 -3.59 2.72
CA PRO A 128 -11.51 -3.07 3.70
C PRO A 128 -10.06 -3.45 3.39
N TYR A 129 -9.84 -4.63 2.82
CA TYR A 129 -8.52 -5.06 2.39
C TYR A 129 -7.98 -4.20 1.25
N ALA A 130 -8.80 -3.91 0.23
CA ALA A 130 -8.42 -3.03 -0.87
C ALA A 130 -8.18 -1.57 -0.41
N GLN A 131 -8.81 -1.14 0.68
CA GLN A 131 -8.56 0.18 1.27
C GLN A 131 -7.20 0.25 1.98
N SER A 132 -6.81 -0.80 2.69
CA SER A 132 -5.51 -0.87 3.37
C SER A 132 -4.35 -1.17 2.40
N HIS A 133 -4.64 -1.88 1.30
CA HIS A 133 -3.69 -2.27 0.26
C HIS A 133 -4.16 -1.75 -1.11
N PRO A 134 -3.96 -0.46 -1.43
CA PRO A 134 -4.44 0.11 -2.68
C PRO A 134 -3.91 -0.61 -3.92
N MET A 135 -4.81 -0.95 -4.84
CA MET A 135 -4.55 -1.73 -6.05
C MET A 135 -4.69 -0.86 -7.32
N PRO A 136 -3.84 0.16 -7.55
CA PRO A 136 -3.90 0.91 -8.80
C PRO A 136 -3.54 0.01 -9.99
N ALA A 137 -4.07 0.33 -11.17
CA ALA A 137 -3.90 -0.48 -12.36
C ALA A 137 -2.43 -0.77 -12.71
N GLU A 138 -1.54 0.17 -12.45
CA GLU A 138 -0.09 0.03 -12.67
C GLU A 138 0.51 -1.08 -11.80
N ARG A 139 0.13 -1.11 -10.51
CA ARG A 139 0.57 -2.16 -9.58
C ARG A 139 0.09 -3.53 -10.03
N VAL A 140 -1.18 -3.64 -10.44
CA VAL A 140 -1.76 -4.91 -10.92
C VAL A 140 -1.06 -5.41 -12.17
N ARG A 141 -0.70 -4.51 -13.11
CA ARG A 141 0.07 -4.86 -14.31
C ARG A 141 1.47 -5.36 -13.96
N ALA A 142 2.18 -4.64 -13.08
CA ALA A 142 3.51 -5.07 -12.63
C ALA A 142 3.48 -6.43 -11.94
N LEU A 143 2.45 -6.68 -11.12
CA LEU A 143 2.23 -7.99 -10.51
C LEU A 143 1.92 -9.07 -11.55
N GLU A 144 1.13 -8.76 -12.58
CA GLU A 144 0.85 -9.70 -13.67
C GLU A 144 2.14 -10.15 -14.38
N GLU A 145 2.97 -9.20 -14.77
CA GLU A 145 4.24 -9.49 -15.44
C GLU A 145 5.14 -10.37 -14.56
N LEU A 146 5.25 -10.02 -13.28
CA LEU A 146 6.05 -10.76 -12.32
C LEU A 146 5.49 -12.17 -12.09
N ALA A 147 4.18 -12.31 -11.93
CA ALA A 147 3.53 -13.59 -11.68
C ALA A 147 3.63 -14.52 -12.91
N ARG A 148 3.46 -13.98 -14.12
CA ARG A 148 3.60 -14.74 -15.37
C ARG A 148 5.03 -15.24 -15.63
N SER A 149 6.03 -14.57 -15.08
CA SER A 149 7.43 -15.02 -15.19
C SER A 149 7.73 -16.26 -14.34
N SER A 150 6.85 -16.65 -13.43
CA SER A 150 7.02 -17.85 -12.61
C SER A 150 6.79 -19.12 -13.41
N THR A 151 7.67 -20.10 -13.23
CA THR A 151 7.53 -21.44 -13.82
C THR A 151 6.30 -22.19 -13.33
N TYR A 152 5.67 -21.71 -12.26
CA TYR A 152 4.47 -22.31 -11.64
C TYR A 152 3.17 -21.56 -11.98
N TRP A 153 3.20 -20.62 -12.93
CA TRP A 153 2.02 -19.86 -13.31
C TRP A 153 0.78 -20.73 -13.60
N ASP A 154 0.94 -21.78 -14.38
CA ASP A 154 -0.16 -22.68 -14.80
C ASP A 154 -0.40 -23.85 -13.84
N LYS A 155 0.29 -23.90 -12.73
CA LYS A 155 0.12 -24.98 -11.75
C LYS A 155 -1.27 -24.89 -11.12
N LYS A 156 -2.03 -26.01 -11.21
CA LYS A 156 -3.37 -26.12 -10.63
C LYS A 156 -3.29 -26.37 -9.12
N ASP A 157 -4.34 -25.96 -8.42
CA ASP A 157 -4.53 -26.29 -7.01
C ASP A 157 -4.57 -27.79 -6.78
N ASP A 158 -4.02 -28.22 -5.64
CA ASP A 158 -4.17 -29.59 -5.17
C ASP A 158 -5.67 -29.84 -4.87
N PRO A 159 -6.24 -30.91 -5.44
CA PRO A 159 -7.64 -31.27 -5.15
C PRO A 159 -7.95 -31.46 -3.66
N ALA A 160 -6.97 -31.95 -2.88
CA ALA A 160 -7.13 -32.13 -1.44
C ALA A 160 -7.31 -30.79 -0.70
N LEU A 161 -6.61 -29.73 -1.13
CA LEU A 161 -6.77 -28.40 -0.58
C LEU A 161 -8.14 -27.77 -0.91
N LYS A 162 -8.69 -28.07 -2.09
CA LYS A 162 -10.02 -27.61 -2.48
C LYS A 162 -11.11 -28.22 -1.60
N LEU A 163 -11.00 -29.50 -1.24
CA LEU A 163 -11.92 -30.18 -0.34
C LEU A 163 -11.86 -29.60 1.07
N ALA A 164 -10.69 -29.28 1.59
CA ALA A 164 -10.51 -28.70 2.92
C ALA A 164 -11.11 -27.29 3.03
N VAL A 165 -11.04 -26.48 1.99
CA VAL A 165 -11.61 -25.13 1.99
C VAL A 165 -13.12 -25.14 1.82
N ASN A 166 -13.68 -26.03 0.97
CA ASN A 166 -15.12 -26.12 0.73
C ASN A 166 -15.88 -26.88 1.83
N GLY A 167 -15.23 -27.84 2.50
CA GLY A 167 -15.86 -28.59 3.60
C GLY A 167 -16.09 -27.80 4.88
N HIS A 168 -15.55 -26.58 4.98
CA HIS A 168 -15.74 -25.70 6.15
C HIS A 168 -16.92 -24.72 5.98
N THR A 169 -17.57 -24.69 4.82
CA THR A 169 -18.67 -23.75 4.50
C THR A 169 -20.06 -24.36 4.63
N ASP A 170 -20.17 -25.67 4.84
CA ASP A 170 -21.46 -26.36 4.89
C ASP A 170 -22.00 -26.62 6.33
N ASP A 171 -21.29 -26.19 7.39
CA ASP A 171 -21.70 -26.40 8.78
C ASP A 171 -22.06 -25.10 9.54
N SER A 172 -22.63 -24.08 8.85
CA SER A 172 -23.12 -22.87 9.53
C SER A 172 -24.42 -22.36 8.95
#